data_8620233678e6e471b294d6753852b6a6
#
_entry.id   8620233678e6e471b294d6753852b6a6
#
_cell.length_a   1.000
_cell.length_b   1.000
_cell.length_c   1.000
_cell.angle_alpha   90.00
_cell.angle_beta   90.00
_cell.angle_gamma   90.00
#
_symmetry.space_group_name_H-M   'P 1'
#
loop_
_entity.id
_entity.type
_entity.pdbx_description
1 polymer ?
#
loop_
_entity_poly.entity_id
_entity_poly.type
_entity_poly.pdbx_seq_one_letter_code
_entity_poly.pdbx_strand_id
1 'polypeptide(L)'
;MRIEHTALYVSDLEAARDFFVTHLEGRANGGYHNPKTGFRSYFISFAGGARLELMTKPELADMDKLLNRTGYAHIAFSAGSREKVDELTEKLRAAGYEVISGPRITGDGYYESCIIALEGNQIEITE
;
A
#
# COMPACT_ATOMS: atom_id res chain seq x y z
N MET A 1 3.74 0.10 -23.67
CA MET A 1 3.04 -0.72 -22.65
C MET A 1 3.22 0.00 -21.31
N ARG A 2 2.25 -0.03 -20.41
CA ARG A 2 2.32 0.60 -19.07
C ARG A 2 1.62 -0.31 -18.06
N ILE A 3 1.99 -0.20 -16.77
CA ILE A 3 1.23 -0.84 -15.70
C ILE A 3 -0.08 -0.05 -15.54
N GLU A 4 -1.22 -0.70 -15.68
CA GLU A 4 -2.53 -0.09 -15.53
C GLU A 4 -2.98 -0.13 -14.07
N HIS A 5 -2.85 -1.29 -13.41
CA HIS A 5 -3.09 -1.46 -11.99
C HIS A 5 -2.25 -2.60 -11.41
N THR A 6 -2.10 -2.57 -10.09
CA THR A 6 -1.63 -3.68 -9.24
C THR A 6 -2.78 -4.06 -8.34
N ALA A 7 -2.93 -5.35 -8.03
CA ALA A 7 -4.02 -5.83 -7.20
C ALA A 7 -3.51 -6.45 -5.88
N LEU A 8 -4.27 -6.23 -4.81
CA LEU A 8 -3.98 -6.70 -3.46
C LEU A 8 -5.24 -7.35 -2.87
N TYR A 9 -5.16 -8.62 -2.46
CA TYR A 9 -6.17 -9.21 -1.60
C TYR A 9 -5.99 -8.77 -0.16
N VAL A 10 -7.09 -8.38 0.48
CA VAL A 10 -7.14 -7.96 1.88
C VAL A 10 -8.32 -8.63 2.59
N SER A 11 -8.17 -8.89 3.88
CA SER A 11 -9.23 -9.47 4.71
C SER A 11 -10.27 -8.40 5.08
N ASP A 12 -9.81 -7.20 5.47
CA ASP A 12 -10.67 -6.05 5.75
C ASP A 12 -10.58 -5.01 4.63
N LEU A 13 -11.51 -5.09 3.70
CA LEU A 13 -11.54 -4.23 2.51
C LEU A 13 -11.76 -2.75 2.86
N GLU A 14 -12.60 -2.45 3.86
CA GLU A 14 -12.90 -1.08 4.28
C GLU A 14 -11.70 -0.45 4.99
N ALA A 15 -11.06 -1.16 5.92
CA ALA A 15 -9.85 -0.70 6.57
C ALA A 15 -8.71 -0.47 5.57
N ALA A 16 -8.58 -1.34 4.58
CA ALA A 16 -7.58 -1.17 3.52
C ALA A 16 -7.85 0.09 2.68
N ARG A 17 -9.08 0.30 2.24
CA ARG A 17 -9.48 1.53 1.54
C ARG A 17 -9.14 2.77 2.37
N ASP A 18 -9.53 2.78 3.64
CA ASP A 18 -9.35 3.92 4.53
C ASP A 18 -7.88 4.21 4.79
N PHE A 19 -7.03 3.18 4.86
CA PHE A 19 -5.57 3.36 4.95
C PHE A 19 -5.02 4.17 3.78
N PHE A 20 -5.29 3.75 2.54
CA PHE A 20 -4.77 4.43 1.35
C PHE A 20 -5.36 5.82 1.15
N VAL A 21 -6.63 6.03 1.51
CA VAL A 21 -7.28 7.34 1.43
C VAL A 21 -6.73 8.30 2.49
N THR A 22 -6.61 7.85 3.74
CA THR A 22 -6.24 8.71 4.86
C THR A 22 -4.75 9.05 4.90
N HIS A 23 -3.90 8.09 4.55
CA HIS A 23 -2.46 8.24 4.74
C HIS A 23 -1.69 8.54 3.45
N LEU A 24 -2.19 8.08 2.28
CA LEU A 24 -1.46 8.14 1.02
C LEU A 24 -2.19 8.95 -0.06
N GLU A 25 -3.13 9.81 0.33
CA GLU A 25 -3.89 10.71 -0.57
C GLU A 25 -4.62 9.97 -1.70
N GLY A 26 -4.92 8.70 -1.51
CA GLY A 26 -5.64 7.87 -2.46
C GLY A 26 -7.10 8.31 -2.62
N ARG A 27 -7.67 8.09 -3.79
CA ARG A 27 -9.09 8.34 -4.10
C ARG A 27 -9.75 7.03 -4.49
N ALA A 28 -10.63 6.54 -3.62
CA ALA A 28 -11.39 5.32 -3.90
C ALA A 28 -12.56 5.60 -4.86
N ASN A 29 -12.84 4.63 -5.73
CA ASN A 29 -14.08 4.60 -6.50
C ASN A 29 -15.27 4.18 -5.63
N GLY A 30 -16.47 4.04 -6.22
CA GLY A 30 -17.69 3.61 -5.52
C GLY A 30 -17.72 2.14 -5.09
N GLY A 31 -16.68 1.38 -5.44
CA GLY A 31 -16.62 -0.05 -5.15
C GLY A 31 -17.43 -0.93 -6.10
N TYR A 32 -17.12 -2.22 -6.05
CA TYR A 32 -17.83 -3.26 -6.77
C TYR A 32 -18.18 -4.42 -5.82
N HIS A 33 -19.33 -5.02 -6.03
CA HIS A 33 -19.77 -6.22 -5.32
C HIS A 33 -20.44 -7.19 -6.29
N ASN A 34 -19.97 -8.44 -6.27
CA ASN A 34 -20.64 -9.55 -6.96
C ASN A 34 -21.38 -10.40 -5.94
N PRO A 35 -22.72 -10.33 -5.88
CA PRO A 35 -23.50 -11.04 -4.86
C PRO A 35 -23.49 -12.57 -5.05
N LYS A 36 -23.15 -13.08 -6.24
CA LYS A 36 -23.09 -14.52 -6.50
C LYS A 36 -21.81 -15.16 -5.93
N THR A 37 -20.71 -14.43 -5.95
CA THR A 37 -19.39 -14.93 -5.51
C THR A 37 -18.95 -14.36 -4.17
N GLY A 38 -19.59 -13.28 -3.72
CA GLY A 38 -19.15 -12.51 -2.55
C GLY A 38 -17.90 -11.67 -2.81
N PHE A 39 -17.37 -11.62 -4.05
CA PHE A 39 -16.24 -10.79 -4.41
C PHE A 39 -16.58 -9.31 -4.28
N ARG A 40 -15.67 -8.53 -3.67
CA ARG A 40 -15.79 -7.08 -3.53
C ARG A 40 -14.45 -6.44 -3.86
N SER A 41 -14.47 -5.23 -4.44
CA SER A 41 -13.24 -4.47 -4.67
C SER A 41 -13.45 -2.96 -4.64
N TYR A 42 -12.35 -2.23 -4.39
CA TYR A 42 -12.19 -0.81 -4.66
C TYR A 42 -10.99 -0.59 -5.56
N PHE A 43 -11.11 0.36 -6.49
CA PHE A 43 -9.95 0.93 -7.16
C PHE A 43 -9.54 2.22 -6.45
N ILE A 44 -8.27 2.30 -6.09
CA ILE A 44 -7.66 3.50 -5.52
C ILE A 44 -6.81 4.14 -6.61
N SER A 45 -7.07 5.40 -6.89
CA SER A 45 -6.30 6.24 -7.81
C SER A 45 -5.46 7.23 -7.02
N PHE A 46 -4.28 7.55 -7.53
CA PHE A 46 -3.35 8.55 -6.98
C PHE A 46 -3.17 9.71 -7.96
N ALA A 47 -2.29 10.66 -7.66
CA ALA A 47 -2.03 11.81 -8.54
C ALA A 47 -1.51 11.41 -9.93
N GLY A 48 -0.90 10.22 -10.04
CA GLY A 48 -0.43 9.65 -11.30
C GLY A 48 -0.04 8.19 -11.13
N GLY A 49 0.43 7.58 -12.22
CA GLY A 49 0.87 6.18 -12.21
C GLY A 49 -0.24 5.15 -12.33
N ALA A 50 0.03 3.94 -11.89
CA ALA A 50 -0.91 2.84 -11.88
C ALA A 50 -1.93 3.00 -10.76
N ARG A 51 -3.12 2.41 -10.95
CA ARG A 51 -4.12 2.28 -9.87
C ARG A 51 -3.78 1.09 -8.98
N LEU A 52 -4.34 1.07 -7.78
CA LEU A 52 -4.33 -0.07 -6.89
C LEU A 52 -5.75 -0.64 -6.79
N GLU A 53 -5.92 -1.93 -7.08
CA GLU A 53 -7.17 -2.63 -6.82
C GLU A 53 -7.08 -3.37 -5.48
N LEU A 54 -7.92 -2.98 -4.54
CA LEU A 54 -8.11 -3.68 -3.27
C LEU A 54 -9.26 -4.65 -3.45
N MET A 55 -9.02 -5.92 -3.13
CA MET A 55 -9.99 -6.98 -3.37
C MET A 55 -10.21 -7.82 -2.11
N THR A 56 -11.42 -8.32 -1.95
CA THR A 56 -11.73 -9.37 -0.97
C THR A 56 -12.75 -10.35 -1.54
N LYS A 57 -12.78 -11.55 -0.99
CA LYS A 57 -13.78 -12.58 -1.28
C LYS A 57 -13.88 -13.52 -0.09
N PRO A 58 -14.97 -14.32 0.04
CA PRO A 58 -15.03 -15.42 0.99
C PRO A 58 -13.84 -16.38 0.81
N GLU A 59 -13.42 -17.02 1.91
CA GLU A 59 -12.41 -18.09 1.90
C GLU A 59 -11.01 -17.66 1.42
N LEU A 60 -10.60 -16.40 1.69
CA LEU A 60 -9.21 -16.02 1.52
C LEU A 60 -8.33 -16.76 2.53
N ALA A 61 -7.27 -17.40 2.03
CA ALA A 61 -6.23 -17.92 2.89
C ALA A 61 -5.31 -16.76 3.31
N ASP A 62 -5.20 -16.53 4.62
CA ASP A 62 -4.19 -15.62 5.15
C ASP A 62 -2.84 -16.35 5.21
N MET A 63 -1.86 -15.82 4.49
CA MET A 63 -0.52 -16.40 4.35
C MET A 63 0.49 -15.53 5.08
N ASP A 64 1.47 -16.16 5.72
CA ASP A 64 2.60 -15.46 6.31
C ASP A 64 3.33 -14.58 5.28
N LYS A 65 3.46 -13.30 5.59
CA LYS A 65 4.14 -12.31 4.73
C LYS A 65 5.58 -12.11 5.19
N LEU A 66 6.41 -13.13 4.98
CA LEU A 66 7.84 -13.05 5.30
C LEU A 66 8.50 -11.91 4.50
N LEU A 67 9.36 -11.13 5.17
CA LEU A 67 10.05 -9.99 4.54
C LEU A 67 10.97 -10.42 3.40
N ASN A 68 11.65 -11.56 3.55
CA ASN A 68 12.59 -12.12 2.57
C ASN A 68 11.96 -13.31 1.86
N ARG A 69 11.22 -13.05 0.79
CA ARG A 69 10.57 -14.07 -0.02
C ARG A 69 10.61 -13.71 -1.50
N THR A 70 10.46 -14.69 -2.36
CA THR A 70 10.27 -14.47 -3.80
C THR A 70 8.86 -13.90 -4.07
N GLY A 71 8.69 -13.18 -5.19
CA GLY A 71 7.43 -12.55 -5.60
C GLY A 71 7.42 -11.05 -5.35
N TYR A 72 6.23 -10.43 -5.41
CA TYR A 72 6.09 -9.01 -5.13
C TYR A 72 6.41 -8.72 -3.65
N ALA A 73 7.36 -7.81 -3.40
CA ALA A 73 7.84 -7.47 -2.07
C ALA A 73 7.06 -6.30 -1.46
N HIS A 74 6.98 -5.18 -2.18
CA HIS A 74 6.37 -3.93 -1.72
C HIS A 74 5.75 -3.14 -2.89
N ILE A 75 5.02 -2.09 -2.52
CA ILE A 75 4.61 -1.01 -3.42
C ILE A 75 5.31 0.25 -2.94
N ALA A 76 6.00 0.95 -3.84
CA ALA A 76 6.66 2.21 -3.53
C ALA A 76 5.78 3.40 -3.94
N PHE A 77 5.67 4.39 -3.04
CA PHE A 77 4.96 5.65 -3.25
C PHE A 77 5.95 6.81 -3.22
N SER A 78 5.98 7.60 -4.30
CA SER A 78 6.78 8.82 -4.34
C SER A 78 6.08 9.93 -3.58
N ALA A 79 6.75 10.46 -2.57
CA ALA A 79 6.30 11.63 -1.82
C ALA A 79 6.72 12.95 -2.47
N GLY A 80 7.69 12.90 -3.41
CA GLY A 80 8.14 14.03 -4.21
C GLY A 80 9.20 14.92 -3.54
N SER A 81 9.55 14.71 -2.27
CA SER A 81 10.71 15.34 -1.61
C SER A 81 11.09 14.58 -0.34
N ARG A 82 12.32 14.78 0.14
CA ARG A 82 12.83 14.17 1.38
C ARG A 82 12.06 14.60 2.61
N GLU A 83 11.70 15.88 2.68
CA GLU A 83 10.90 16.41 3.79
C GLU A 83 9.55 15.69 3.88
N LYS A 84 8.92 15.42 2.74
CA LYS A 84 7.65 14.68 2.72
C LYS A 84 7.83 13.20 3.03
N VAL A 85 8.95 12.58 2.67
CA VAL A 85 9.29 11.22 3.12
C VAL A 85 9.37 11.18 4.64
N ASP A 86 10.08 12.13 5.26
CA ASP A 86 10.21 12.23 6.71
C ASP A 86 8.85 12.45 7.39
N GLU A 87 8.09 13.44 6.93
CA GLU A 87 6.76 13.79 7.47
C GLU A 87 5.79 12.60 7.39
N LEU A 88 5.71 11.94 6.24
CA LEU A 88 4.81 10.81 6.05
C LEU A 88 5.23 9.59 6.86
N THR A 89 6.54 9.33 6.97
CA THR A 89 7.06 8.26 7.80
C THR A 89 6.70 8.46 9.27
N GLU A 90 6.88 9.68 9.80
CA GLU A 90 6.51 10.00 11.18
C GLU A 90 4.97 9.94 11.40
N LYS A 91 4.19 10.41 10.44
CA LYS A 91 2.73 10.30 10.49
C LYS A 91 2.27 8.84 10.58
N LEU A 92 2.87 7.96 9.78
CA LEU A 92 2.54 6.53 9.80
C LEU A 92 3.02 5.87 11.10
N ARG A 93 4.22 6.21 11.59
CA ARG A 93 4.72 5.74 12.89
C ARG A 93 3.79 6.16 14.03
N ALA A 94 3.36 7.42 14.05
CA ALA A 94 2.43 7.93 15.06
C ALA A 94 1.04 7.28 14.97
N ALA A 95 0.63 6.82 13.78
CA ALA A 95 -0.59 6.06 13.58
C ALA A 95 -0.47 4.57 13.97
N GLY A 96 0.73 4.11 14.43
CA GLY A 96 0.97 2.77 14.94
C GLY A 96 1.53 1.78 13.90
N TYR A 97 1.94 2.25 12.72
CA TYR A 97 2.57 1.40 11.72
C TYR A 97 4.07 1.25 11.99
N GLU A 98 4.58 0.02 11.85
CA GLU A 98 5.99 -0.28 12.08
C GLU A 98 6.87 0.23 10.94
N VAL A 99 7.85 1.09 11.26
CA VAL A 99 8.89 1.51 10.32
C VAL A 99 10.08 0.57 10.47
N ILE A 100 10.28 -0.30 9.48
CA ILE A 100 11.34 -1.31 9.49
C ILE A 100 12.67 -0.81 8.92
N SER A 101 12.66 0.27 8.16
CA SER A 101 13.86 0.90 7.61
C SER A 101 13.63 2.38 7.31
N GLY A 102 14.64 3.20 7.56
CA GLY A 102 14.69 4.61 7.16
C GLY A 102 13.92 5.58 8.08
N PRO A 103 13.75 6.84 7.63
CA PRO A 103 14.26 7.40 6.37
C PRO A 103 15.78 7.35 6.27
N ARG A 104 16.31 6.98 5.11
CA ARG A 104 17.74 6.90 4.84
C ARG A 104 18.04 6.97 3.35
N ILE A 105 19.29 7.24 3.00
CA ILE A 105 19.79 7.06 1.63
C ILE A 105 20.18 5.59 1.45
N THR A 106 19.61 4.94 0.44
CA THR A 106 19.96 3.56 0.07
C THR A 106 21.29 3.48 -0.66
N GLY A 107 21.83 2.27 -0.82
CA GLY A 107 23.10 2.07 -1.53
C GLY A 107 23.07 2.46 -3.01
N ASP A 108 21.89 2.51 -3.62
CA ASP A 108 21.63 2.95 -4.99
C ASP A 108 21.16 4.42 -5.09
N GLY A 109 21.12 5.13 -3.94
CA GLY A 109 20.99 6.59 -3.90
C GLY A 109 19.58 7.13 -3.68
N TYR A 110 18.56 6.27 -3.47
CA TYR A 110 17.21 6.72 -3.13
C TYR A 110 17.11 7.16 -1.67
N TYR A 111 16.33 8.20 -1.42
CA TYR A 111 15.94 8.58 -0.06
C TYR A 111 14.56 8.01 0.24
N GLU A 112 14.48 7.07 1.17
CA GLU A 112 13.26 6.33 1.42
C GLU A 112 13.14 5.79 2.84
N SER A 113 11.91 5.38 3.18
CA SER A 113 11.59 4.53 4.32
C SER A 113 10.76 3.32 3.88
N CYS A 114 10.84 2.24 4.65
CA CYS A 114 10.03 1.05 4.46
C CYS A 114 9.17 0.80 5.70
N ILE A 115 7.89 0.49 5.48
CA ILE A 115 6.86 0.44 6.51
C ILE A 115 6.06 -0.84 6.34
N ILE A 116 5.76 -1.52 7.45
CA ILE A 116 4.75 -2.57 7.49
C ILE A 116 3.38 -1.89 7.59
N ALA A 117 2.67 -1.87 6.49
CA ALA A 117 1.34 -1.27 6.38
C ALA A 117 0.24 -2.26 6.81
N LEU A 118 -0.95 -2.06 6.29
CA LEU A 118 -2.10 -2.90 6.60
C LEU A 118 -1.83 -4.39 6.33
N GLU A 119 -2.32 -5.24 7.21
CA GLU A 119 -2.24 -6.71 7.11
C GLU A 119 -0.84 -7.26 6.80
N GLY A 120 0.22 -6.60 7.30
CA GLY A 120 1.61 -7.05 7.14
C GLY A 120 2.21 -6.83 5.74
N ASN A 121 1.55 -6.07 4.87
CA ASN A 121 2.09 -5.73 3.56
C ASN A 121 3.10 -4.60 3.66
N GLN A 122 4.20 -4.71 2.92
CA GLN A 122 5.21 -3.66 2.89
C GLN A 122 4.86 -2.57 1.90
N ILE A 123 5.12 -1.32 2.30
CA ILE A 123 5.17 -0.18 1.40
C ILE A 123 6.50 0.55 1.59
N GLU A 124 6.96 1.21 0.55
CA GLU A 124 8.04 2.18 0.61
C GLU A 124 7.51 3.58 0.34
N ILE A 125 8.06 4.54 1.06
CA ILE A 125 7.86 5.97 0.82
C ILE A 125 9.19 6.50 0.32
N THR A 126 9.23 6.95 -0.92
CA THR A 126 10.45 7.42 -1.58
C THR A 126 10.31 8.87 -2.07
N GLU A 127 11.43 9.55 -2.26
CA GLU A 127 11.54 10.87 -2.87
C GLU A 127 11.01 10.93 -4.29
#